data_272367fad73097777d887ae5610bd752
#
_entry.id   272367fad73097777d887ae5610bd752
#
_cell.length_a   1.000
_cell.length_b   1.000
_cell.length_c   1.000
_cell.angle_alpha   90.00
_cell.angle_beta   90.00
_cell.angle_gamma   90.00
#
_symmetry.space_group_name_H-M   'P 1'
#
loop_
_entity.id
_entity.type
_entity.pdbx_description
1 polymer ?
#
loop_
_entity_poly.entity_id
_entity_poly.type
_entity_poly.pdbx_seq_one_letter_code
_entity_poly.pdbx_strand_id
1 'polypeptide(L)'
;MELTSIRWRIKLKSMKYNIRKYILTGITVILAAAVLTACGGNKPEKDDTAQSTQEIFAMDTYMSLTAYGSNSEEAVSKAVQEINRLDAMFSVGNEDSDVTKINENGSGEVSEETAFIMNRAMQVSKETKGAFDITIYPVMELWGFTTKNYRVPESSEIADVLKHVSYTNVEVNGQQVTLSDGASIDLGGIAKGYTSSRVIQIMKDCGIEHAIINLGGNVQVLGTKTDGSDWRVAIQNPDSESSYLGVLSTADKAVITSGGYERYFEQDGHVYHHIIDLSLIHIS
;
A
#
# COMPACT_ATOMS: atom_id res chain seq x y z
N MET A 1 -59.74 -9.07 61.94
CA MET A 1 -58.31 -9.46 61.83
C MET A 1 -57.69 -9.14 60.48
N GLU A 2 -58.38 -8.61 59.47
CA GLU A 2 -57.91 -8.30 58.14
C GLU A 2 -57.38 -6.87 57.95
N LEU A 3 -57.83 -5.92 58.70
CA LEU A 3 -57.42 -4.50 58.55
C LEU A 3 -55.97 -4.19 59.00
N THR A 4 -55.41 -5.01 59.89
CA THR A 4 -54.04 -4.84 60.37
C THR A 4 -52.99 -5.34 59.35
N SER A 5 -53.32 -6.37 58.56
CA SER A 5 -52.40 -6.93 57.57
C SER A 5 -52.21 -6.02 56.36
N ILE A 6 -53.21 -5.25 55.96
CA ILE A 6 -53.16 -4.31 54.82
C ILE A 6 -52.31 -3.09 55.18
N ARG A 7 -52.39 -2.58 56.41
CA ARG A 7 -51.60 -1.41 56.87
C ARG A 7 -50.09 -1.74 56.92
N TRP A 8 -49.71 -2.94 57.28
CA TRP A 8 -48.33 -3.41 57.28
C TRP A 8 -47.78 -3.58 55.87
N ARG A 9 -48.57 -4.12 54.94
CA ARG A 9 -48.14 -4.25 53.52
C ARG A 9 -47.96 -2.94 52.84
N ILE A 10 -48.76 -1.92 53.12
CA ILE A 10 -48.60 -0.57 52.55
C ILE A 10 -47.38 0.10 53.13
N LYS A 11 -47.09 -0.03 54.42
CA LYS A 11 -45.88 0.58 55.06
C LYS A 11 -44.61 -0.07 54.57
N LEU A 12 -44.57 -1.37 54.32
CA LEU A 12 -43.42 -2.07 53.72
C LEU A 12 -43.19 -1.71 52.24
N LYS A 13 -44.28 -1.48 51.47
CA LYS A 13 -44.16 -1.01 50.08
C LYS A 13 -43.62 0.41 50.00
N SER A 14 -44.06 1.33 50.83
CA SER A 14 -43.60 2.70 50.94
C SER A 14 -42.12 2.77 51.38
N MET A 15 -41.75 1.95 52.36
CA MET A 15 -40.36 1.87 52.85
C MET A 15 -39.40 1.29 51.79
N LYS A 16 -39.81 0.26 51.02
CA LYS A 16 -39.04 -0.28 49.91
C LYS A 16 -38.91 0.71 48.73
N TYR A 17 -39.94 1.52 48.48
CA TYR A 17 -39.92 2.56 47.46
C TYR A 17 -38.93 3.68 47.82
N ASN A 18 -38.90 4.15 49.05
CA ASN A 18 -37.96 5.16 49.50
C ASN A 18 -36.51 4.66 49.53
N ILE A 19 -36.26 3.42 49.96
CA ILE A 19 -34.93 2.82 49.94
C ILE A 19 -34.42 2.70 48.50
N ARG A 20 -35.26 2.26 47.54
CA ARG A 20 -34.88 2.23 46.11
C ARG A 20 -34.55 3.62 45.56
N LYS A 21 -35.28 4.66 45.97
CA LYS A 21 -35.03 6.04 45.53
C LYS A 21 -33.67 6.56 46.04
N TYR A 22 -33.31 6.28 47.27
CA TYR A 22 -32.01 6.67 47.83
C TYR A 22 -30.84 5.86 47.29
N ILE A 23 -31.05 4.57 46.96
CA ILE A 23 -30.03 3.75 46.29
C ILE A 23 -29.83 4.23 44.85
N LEU A 24 -30.88 4.57 44.09
CA LEU A 24 -30.74 5.08 42.74
C LEU A 24 -30.04 6.47 42.71
N THR A 25 -30.39 7.37 43.64
CA THR A 25 -29.74 8.68 43.74
C THR A 25 -28.26 8.57 44.22
N GLY A 26 -27.98 7.64 45.14
CA GLY A 26 -26.62 7.36 45.58
C GLY A 26 -25.73 6.81 44.46
N ILE A 27 -26.25 5.88 43.68
CA ILE A 27 -25.53 5.29 42.53
C ILE A 27 -25.32 6.35 41.44
N THR A 28 -26.28 7.22 41.18
CA THR A 28 -26.11 8.32 40.15
C THR A 28 -25.06 9.33 40.59
N VAL A 29 -24.94 9.66 41.84
CA VAL A 29 -23.90 10.58 42.36
C VAL A 29 -22.53 9.91 42.34
N ILE A 30 -22.42 8.63 42.65
CA ILE A 30 -21.14 7.89 42.59
C ILE A 30 -20.69 7.73 41.12
N LEU A 31 -21.61 7.46 40.15
CA LEU A 31 -21.25 7.41 38.73
C LEU A 31 -20.89 8.78 38.21
N ALA A 32 -21.52 9.88 38.62
CA ALA A 32 -21.16 11.23 38.24
C ALA A 32 -19.78 11.65 38.80
N ALA A 33 -19.45 11.23 40.03
CA ALA A 33 -18.11 11.47 40.60
C ALA A 33 -17.02 10.63 39.92
N ALA A 34 -17.32 9.39 39.49
CA ALA A 34 -16.40 8.55 38.75
C ALA A 34 -16.11 9.10 37.32
N VAL A 35 -17.08 9.74 36.68
CA VAL A 35 -16.90 10.37 35.38
C VAL A 35 -16.09 11.68 35.49
N LEU A 36 -16.15 12.39 36.61
CA LEU A 36 -15.37 13.62 36.83
C LEU A 36 -13.92 13.36 37.22
N THR A 37 -13.61 12.18 37.75
CA THR A 37 -12.20 11.78 38.03
C THR A 37 -11.53 11.15 36.80
N ALA A 38 -12.27 10.75 35.76
CA ALA A 38 -11.70 10.25 34.51
C ALA A 38 -11.27 11.35 33.53
N CYS A 39 -11.53 12.65 33.84
CA CYS A 39 -11.06 13.80 33.07
C CYS A 39 -9.77 14.43 33.65
N GLY A 40 -9.03 13.74 34.49
CA GLY A 40 -7.64 14.04 34.78
C GLY A 40 -6.80 13.54 33.60
N GLY A 41 -6.47 14.45 32.68
CA GLY A 41 -5.73 14.12 31.47
C GLY A 41 -4.30 13.62 31.77
N ASN A 42 -4.16 12.34 32.00
CA ASN A 42 -2.96 11.66 31.57
C ASN A 42 -3.05 11.60 30.04
N LYS A 43 -2.21 12.37 29.34
CA LYS A 43 -1.84 12.01 27.98
C LYS A 43 -1.53 10.52 28.02
N PRO A 44 -2.10 9.68 27.15
CA PRO A 44 -1.69 8.29 27.08
C PRO A 44 -0.16 8.31 26.99
N GLU A 45 0.49 7.61 27.90
CA GLU A 45 1.93 7.41 27.86
C GLU A 45 2.22 6.79 26.49
N LYS A 46 3.11 7.45 25.71
CA LYS A 46 3.48 6.94 24.39
C LYS A 46 4.11 5.57 24.62
N ASP A 47 3.40 4.52 24.28
CA ASP A 47 3.96 3.17 24.28
C ASP A 47 4.69 2.97 22.96
N ASP A 48 5.95 3.40 22.93
CA ASP A 48 6.81 3.26 21.75
C ASP A 48 7.22 1.80 21.48
N THR A 49 6.85 0.85 22.37
CA THR A 49 7.13 -0.58 22.21
C THR A 49 5.97 -1.36 21.58
N ALA A 50 4.76 -0.80 21.54
CA ALA A 50 3.65 -1.42 20.84
C ALA A 50 4.02 -1.60 19.36
N GLN A 51 3.72 -2.76 18.80
CA GLN A 51 4.06 -3.11 17.41
C GLN A 51 2.83 -3.67 16.69
N SER A 52 2.65 -3.25 15.45
CA SER A 52 1.71 -3.89 14.53
C SER A 52 2.42 -4.30 13.25
N THR A 53 2.14 -5.49 12.77
CA THR A 53 2.65 -6.02 11.50
C THR A 53 1.49 -6.59 10.69
N GLN A 54 1.45 -6.26 9.40
CA GLN A 54 0.55 -6.92 8.45
C GLN A 54 1.32 -7.34 7.19
N GLU A 55 0.92 -8.50 6.67
CA GLU A 55 1.37 -9.02 5.39
C GLU A 55 0.19 -9.11 4.44
N ILE A 56 0.36 -8.65 3.21
CA ILE A 56 -0.67 -8.65 2.17
C ILE A 56 -0.07 -9.06 0.84
N PHE A 57 -0.95 -9.43 -0.11
CA PHE A 57 -0.60 -9.57 -1.51
C PHE A 57 -1.34 -8.49 -2.31
N ALA A 58 -0.59 -7.57 -2.92
CA ALA A 58 -1.12 -6.49 -3.74
C ALA A 58 -0.07 -6.10 -4.81
N MET A 59 -0.48 -5.43 -5.89
CA MET A 59 0.41 -5.04 -7.01
C MET A 59 1.30 -6.20 -7.50
N ASP A 60 0.70 -7.40 -7.54
CA ASP A 60 1.31 -8.66 -7.99
C ASP A 60 2.57 -9.07 -7.20
N THR A 61 2.63 -8.72 -5.91
CA THR A 61 3.74 -9.07 -5.03
C THR A 61 3.33 -9.22 -3.56
N TYR A 62 4.14 -9.91 -2.75
CA TYR A 62 3.99 -9.95 -1.30
C TYR A 62 4.57 -8.68 -0.68
N MET A 63 3.84 -8.13 0.28
CA MET A 63 4.18 -6.92 0.99
C MET A 63 4.11 -7.14 2.50
N SER A 64 5.01 -6.50 3.24
CA SER A 64 5.04 -6.52 4.70
C SER A 64 5.19 -5.10 5.23
N LEU A 65 4.36 -4.75 6.21
CA LEU A 65 4.36 -3.45 6.87
C LEU A 65 4.49 -3.67 8.37
N THR A 66 5.46 -3.03 8.99
CA THR A 66 5.64 -3.03 10.45
C THR A 66 5.79 -1.60 10.94
N ALA A 67 4.99 -1.24 11.93
CA ALA A 67 5.05 0.06 12.61
C ALA A 67 5.13 -0.13 14.11
N TYR A 68 5.76 0.81 14.80
CA TYR A 68 5.93 0.83 16.24
C TYR A 68 5.30 2.09 16.83
N GLY A 69 4.77 1.97 18.05
CA GLY A 69 4.10 3.04 18.77
C GLY A 69 2.60 2.77 19.01
N SER A 70 1.99 3.57 19.87
CA SER A 70 0.61 3.38 20.35
C SER A 70 -0.44 3.34 19.21
N ASN A 71 -0.16 4.00 18.08
CA ASN A 71 -1.07 4.06 16.93
C ASN A 71 -0.68 3.08 15.81
N SER A 72 0.21 2.13 16.07
CA SER A 72 0.77 1.24 15.04
C SER A 72 -0.29 0.41 14.32
N GLU A 73 -1.31 -0.08 15.04
CA GLU A 73 -2.41 -0.86 14.45
C GLU A 73 -3.25 -0.01 13.49
N GLU A 74 -3.62 1.20 13.90
CA GLU A 74 -4.38 2.13 13.06
C GLU A 74 -3.58 2.52 11.81
N ALA A 75 -2.30 2.85 11.99
CA ALA A 75 -1.41 3.25 10.91
C ALA A 75 -1.23 2.14 9.86
N VAL A 76 -0.97 0.92 10.30
CA VAL A 76 -0.82 -0.25 9.41
C VAL A 76 -2.13 -0.56 8.71
N SER A 77 -3.27 -0.52 9.41
CA SER A 77 -4.59 -0.73 8.79
C SER A 77 -4.91 0.29 7.70
N LYS A 78 -4.67 1.59 7.95
CA LYS A 78 -4.84 2.65 6.94
C LYS A 78 -3.90 2.49 5.75
N ALA A 79 -2.65 2.11 6.02
CA ALA A 79 -1.66 1.87 4.98
C ALA A 79 -2.07 0.73 4.05
N VAL A 80 -2.59 -0.38 4.60
CA VAL A 80 -3.11 -1.51 3.81
C VAL A 80 -4.32 -1.09 2.97
N GLN A 81 -5.24 -0.31 3.52
CA GLN A 81 -6.37 0.21 2.76
C GLN A 81 -5.91 1.08 1.59
N GLU A 82 -4.92 1.94 1.80
CA GLU A 82 -4.35 2.79 0.75
C GLU A 82 -3.63 1.96 -0.33
N ILE A 83 -2.85 0.94 0.05
CA ILE A 83 -2.22 0.03 -0.92
C ILE A 83 -3.27 -0.62 -1.82
N ASN A 84 -4.34 -1.18 -1.23
CA ASN A 84 -5.40 -1.83 -1.99
C ASN A 84 -6.15 -0.84 -2.91
N ARG A 85 -6.35 0.39 -2.45
CA ARG A 85 -6.96 1.46 -3.26
C ARG A 85 -6.09 1.81 -4.48
N LEU A 86 -4.79 1.97 -4.26
CA LEU A 86 -3.84 2.30 -5.32
C LEU A 86 -3.63 1.12 -6.29
N ASP A 87 -3.62 -0.10 -5.78
CA ASP A 87 -3.59 -1.31 -6.62
C ASP A 87 -4.81 -1.34 -7.56
N ALA A 88 -6.01 -1.14 -7.01
CA ALA A 88 -7.23 -1.08 -7.81
C ALA A 88 -7.22 0.06 -8.85
N MET A 89 -6.60 1.19 -8.55
CA MET A 89 -6.54 2.37 -9.41
C MET A 89 -5.54 2.22 -10.57
N PHE A 90 -4.38 1.57 -10.32
CA PHE A 90 -3.27 1.50 -11.27
C PHE A 90 -3.18 0.18 -12.03
N SER A 91 -3.97 -0.83 -11.65
CA SER A 91 -3.91 -2.17 -12.23
C SER A 91 -4.37 -2.20 -13.68
N VAL A 92 -3.60 -2.81 -14.56
CA VAL A 92 -4.01 -3.13 -15.94
C VAL A 92 -5.02 -4.28 -16.03
N GLY A 93 -5.24 -5.02 -14.95
CA GLY A 93 -6.17 -6.15 -14.88
C GLY A 93 -7.50 -5.84 -14.19
N ASN A 94 -7.73 -4.60 -13.76
CA ASN A 94 -8.98 -4.16 -13.15
C ASN A 94 -9.74 -3.26 -14.12
N GLU A 95 -10.91 -3.70 -14.57
CA GLU A 95 -11.77 -2.99 -15.56
C GLU A 95 -12.15 -1.58 -15.10
N ASP A 96 -12.22 -1.35 -13.77
CA ASP A 96 -12.58 -0.05 -13.19
C ASP A 96 -11.39 0.90 -12.99
N SER A 97 -10.16 0.44 -13.24
CA SER A 97 -8.96 1.25 -13.04
C SER A 97 -8.84 2.40 -14.05
N ASP A 98 -8.15 3.47 -13.65
CA ASP A 98 -7.81 4.57 -14.56
C ASP A 98 -6.97 4.06 -15.74
N VAL A 99 -6.02 3.17 -15.48
CA VAL A 99 -5.09 2.63 -16.49
C VAL A 99 -5.83 1.80 -17.53
N THR A 100 -6.70 0.88 -17.11
CA THR A 100 -7.47 0.05 -18.04
C THR A 100 -8.38 0.92 -18.90
N LYS A 101 -9.12 1.86 -18.31
CA LYS A 101 -9.99 2.77 -19.05
C LYS A 101 -9.25 3.59 -20.11
N ILE A 102 -8.07 4.09 -19.80
CA ILE A 102 -7.24 4.82 -20.77
C ILE A 102 -6.72 3.91 -21.87
N ASN A 103 -6.28 2.70 -21.52
CA ASN A 103 -5.81 1.72 -22.51
C ASN A 103 -6.90 1.30 -23.48
N GLU A 104 -8.14 1.13 -22.99
CA GLU A 104 -9.28 0.73 -23.84
C GLU A 104 -9.79 1.85 -24.74
N ASN A 105 -9.84 3.08 -24.20
CA ASN A 105 -10.48 4.21 -24.91
C ASN A 105 -9.48 5.09 -25.68
N GLY A 106 -8.16 4.92 -25.46
CA GLY A 106 -7.10 5.76 -26.02
C GLY A 106 -7.06 7.17 -25.44
N SER A 107 -8.07 7.62 -24.70
CA SER A 107 -8.12 8.92 -24.04
C SER A 107 -9.19 8.96 -22.97
N GLY A 108 -9.05 9.87 -22.00
CA GLY A 108 -10.06 10.11 -20.97
C GLY A 108 -9.53 10.90 -19.79
N GLU A 109 -10.43 11.17 -18.85
CA GLU A 109 -10.10 11.81 -17.58
C GLU A 109 -9.68 10.74 -16.57
N VAL A 110 -8.55 10.96 -15.90
CA VAL A 110 -8.02 10.12 -14.83
C VAL A 110 -8.06 10.86 -13.50
N SER A 111 -7.84 10.16 -12.39
CA SER A 111 -7.68 10.78 -11.08
C SER A 111 -6.45 11.71 -11.05
N GLU A 112 -6.45 12.67 -10.09
CA GLU A 112 -5.28 13.54 -9.87
C GLU A 112 -4.02 12.71 -9.56
N GLU A 113 -4.17 11.60 -8.85
CA GLU A 113 -3.06 10.72 -8.47
C GLU A 113 -2.50 9.99 -9.69
N THR A 114 -3.36 9.47 -10.56
CA THR A 114 -2.94 8.85 -11.82
C THR A 114 -2.25 9.88 -12.73
N ALA A 115 -2.81 11.07 -12.87
CA ALA A 115 -2.18 12.16 -13.64
C ALA A 115 -0.80 12.54 -13.05
N PHE A 116 -0.68 12.62 -11.72
CA PHE A 116 0.58 12.91 -11.04
C PHE A 116 1.65 11.84 -11.34
N ILE A 117 1.31 10.56 -11.18
CA ILE A 117 2.28 9.48 -11.40
C ILE A 117 2.66 9.36 -12.88
N MET A 118 1.71 9.59 -13.81
CA MET A 118 1.99 9.62 -15.24
C MET A 118 2.94 10.76 -15.60
N ASN A 119 2.73 11.98 -15.12
CA ASN A 119 3.64 13.09 -15.34
C ASN A 119 5.04 12.79 -14.80
N ARG A 120 5.14 12.15 -13.64
CA ARG A 120 6.44 11.71 -13.11
C ARG A 120 7.08 10.64 -13.98
N ALA A 121 6.30 9.68 -14.46
CA ALA A 121 6.77 8.65 -15.38
C ALA A 121 7.32 9.26 -16.67
N MET A 122 6.61 10.23 -17.28
CA MET A 122 7.05 10.95 -18.47
C MET A 122 8.37 11.69 -18.26
N GLN A 123 8.53 12.31 -17.07
CA GLN A 123 9.79 12.95 -16.71
C GLN A 123 10.93 11.92 -16.66
N VAL A 124 10.75 10.77 -16.02
CA VAL A 124 11.75 9.70 -15.93
C VAL A 124 12.06 9.13 -17.31
N SER A 125 11.05 8.91 -18.15
CA SER A 125 11.23 8.43 -19.52
C SER A 125 12.13 9.38 -20.32
N LYS A 126 11.89 10.69 -20.18
CA LYS A 126 12.73 11.70 -20.83
C LYS A 126 14.16 11.73 -20.28
N GLU A 127 14.34 11.68 -18.97
CA GLU A 127 15.64 11.67 -18.29
C GLU A 127 16.47 10.43 -18.67
N THR A 128 15.82 9.28 -18.82
CA THR A 128 16.43 8.00 -19.21
C THR A 128 16.50 7.79 -20.72
N LYS A 129 16.03 8.77 -21.52
CA LYS A 129 15.99 8.70 -23.00
C LYS A 129 15.20 7.49 -23.52
N GLY A 130 14.12 7.12 -22.82
CA GLY A 130 13.26 6.01 -23.17
C GLY A 130 13.71 4.65 -22.64
N ALA A 131 14.77 4.56 -21.85
CA ALA A 131 15.12 3.30 -21.19
C ALA A 131 14.04 2.87 -20.15
N PHE A 132 13.39 3.84 -19.51
CA PHE A 132 12.13 3.64 -18.81
C PHE A 132 10.99 4.17 -19.67
N ASP A 133 10.01 3.32 -19.96
CA ASP A 133 8.86 3.71 -20.78
C ASP A 133 7.58 3.01 -20.29
N ILE A 134 6.58 3.81 -19.92
CA ILE A 134 5.30 3.27 -19.45
C ILE A 134 4.43 2.70 -20.56
N THR A 135 4.75 2.98 -21.84
CA THR A 135 4.02 2.41 -22.97
C THR A 135 4.44 0.97 -23.30
N ILE A 136 5.18 0.34 -22.40
CA ILE A 136 5.64 -1.06 -22.51
C ILE A 136 4.53 -2.10 -22.44
N TYR A 137 3.27 -1.74 -22.07
CA TYR A 137 2.19 -2.67 -21.83
C TYR A 137 1.98 -3.71 -22.96
N PRO A 138 1.96 -3.38 -24.27
CA PRO A 138 1.81 -4.36 -25.32
C PRO A 138 2.90 -5.42 -25.36
N VAL A 139 4.12 -5.07 -24.97
CA VAL A 139 5.25 -6.01 -24.87
C VAL A 139 5.04 -6.94 -23.68
N MET A 140 4.64 -6.40 -22.53
CA MET A 140 4.35 -7.20 -21.31
C MET A 140 3.22 -8.20 -21.56
N GLU A 141 2.17 -7.79 -22.29
CA GLU A 141 1.06 -8.65 -22.70
C GLU A 141 1.53 -9.74 -23.65
N LEU A 142 2.30 -9.39 -24.68
CA LEU A 142 2.85 -10.31 -25.68
C LEU A 142 3.69 -11.44 -25.08
N TRP A 143 4.50 -11.12 -24.08
CA TRP A 143 5.31 -12.08 -23.31
C TRP A 143 4.50 -12.85 -22.26
N GLY A 144 3.25 -12.46 -22.00
CA GLY A 144 2.36 -13.09 -21.04
C GLY A 144 2.60 -12.69 -19.58
N PHE A 145 3.35 -11.62 -19.28
CA PHE A 145 3.59 -11.17 -17.91
C PHE A 145 2.35 -10.59 -17.24
N THR A 146 1.40 -10.06 -18.01
CA THR A 146 0.14 -9.54 -17.49
C THR A 146 -0.92 -10.62 -17.24
N THR A 147 -0.91 -11.66 -18.08
CA THR A 147 -1.91 -12.74 -18.07
C THR A 147 -1.43 -14.03 -17.41
N LYS A 148 -0.14 -14.14 -17.11
CA LYS A 148 0.58 -15.35 -16.65
C LYS A 148 0.57 -16.50 -17.70
N ASN A 149 0.19 -16.20 -18.96
CA ASN A 149 0.30 -17.10 -20.09
C ASN A 149 1.64 -16.88 -20.79
N TYR A 150 2.70 -17.25 -20.11
CA TYR A 150 4.08 -16.98 -20.53
C TYR A 150 4.39 -17.69 -21.86
N ARG A 151 5.09 -16.97 -22.74
CA ARG A 151 5.65 -17.51 -23.99
C ARG A 151 6.83 -16.66 -24.46
N VAL A 152 7.66 -17.24 -25.27
CA VAL A 152 8.68 -16.50 -26.04
C VAL A 152 8.06 -16.09 -27.39
N PRO A 153 7.82 -14.79 -27.65
CA PRO A 153 7.27 -14.34 -28.93
C PRO A 153 8.27 -14.45 -30.07
N GLU A 154 7.76 -14.54 -31.30
CA GLU A 154 8.58 -14.41 -32.50
C GLU A 154 9.10 -12.98 -32.67
N SER A 155 10.29 -12.82 -33.25
CA SER A 155 10.91 -11.52 -33.46
C SER A 155 10.05 -10.55 -34.27
N SER A 156 9.24 -11.06 -35.19
CA SER A 156 8.28 -10.25 -35.98
C SER A 156 7.15 -9.71 -35.11
N GLU A 157 6.62 -10.50 -34.17
CA GLU A 157 5.56 -10.08 -33.25
C GLU A 157 6.09 -8.96 -32.34
N ILE A 158 7.31 -9.13 -31.81
CA ILE A 158 7.96 -8.12 -30.97
C ILE A 158 8.18 -6.82 -31.78
N ALA A 159 8.70 -6.93 -33.00
CA ALA A 159 8.92 -5.77 -33.87
C ALA A 159 7.61 -5.02 -34.22
N ASP A 160 6.48 -5.73 -34.28
CA ASP A 160 5.18 -5.11 -34.54
C ASP A 160 4.66 -4.35 -33.31
N VAL A 161 4.71 -4.90 -32.11
CA VAL A 161 4.24 -4.20 -30.92
C VAL A 161 5.14 -3.02 -30.52
N LEU A 162 6.46 -3.11 -30.81
CA LEU A 162 7.40 -2.03 -30.51
C LEU A 162 7.12 -0.74 -31.31
N LYS A 163 6.38 -0.79 -32.43
CA LYS A 163 5.94 0.39 -33.17
C LYS A 163 5.02 1.30 -32.34
N HIS A 164 4.37 0.74 -31.33
CA HIS A 164 3.44 1.43 -30.44
C HIS A 164 4.11 1.85 -29.11
N VAL A 165 5.37 1.46 -28.89
CA VAL A 165 6.11 1.76 -27.65
C VAL A 165 6.93 3.02 -27.83
N SER A 166 6.42 4.11 -27.31
CA SER A 166 7.16 5.38 -27.17
C SER A 166 6.43 6.26 -26.15
N TYR A 167 7.14 6.71 -25.14
CA TYR A 167 6.58 7.66 -24.16
C TYR A 167 6.10 8.97 -24.83
N THR A 168 6.58 9.29 -26.02
CA THR A 168 6.12 10.48 -26.79
C THR A 168 4.69 10.33 -27.31
N ASN A 169 4.13 9.13 -27.27
CA ASN A 169 2.74 8.84 -27.63
C ASN A 169 1.76 9.09 -26.48
N VAL A 170 2.25 9.58 -25.35
CA VAL A 170 1.42 9.88 -24.14
C VAL A 170 1.40 11.38 -23.92
N GLU A 171 0.22 11.96 -23.92
CA GLU A 171 -0.02 13.34 -23.55
C GLU A 171 -0.83 13.41 -22.25
N VAL A 172 -0.35 14.18 -21.28
CA VAL A 172 -1.03 14.42 -19.99
C VAL A 172 -1.25 15.92 -19.84
N ASN A 173 -2.50 16.35 -19.85
CA ASN A 173 -2.89 17.74 -19.69
C ASN A 173 -3.89 17.89 -18.52
N GLY A 174 -3.38 18.26 -17.35
CA GLY A 174 -4.16 18.14 -16.11
C GLY A 174 -4.52 16.69 -15.85
N GLN A 175 -5.80 16.38 -15.73
CA GLN A 175 -6.33 15.01 -15.59
C GLN A 175 -6.70 14.36 -16.93
N GLN A 176 -6.68 15.13 -18.02
CA GLN A 176 -6.94 14.57 -19.34
C GLN A 176 -5.70 13.87 -19.90
N VAL A 177 -5.84 12.60 -20.25
CA VAL A 177 -4.80 11.77 -20.85
C VAL A 177 -5.21 11.39 -22.27
N THR A 178 -4.25 11.38 -23.19
CA THR A 178 -4.42 10.92 -24.57
C THR A 178 -3.26 10.01 -24.95
N LEU A 179 -3.57 8.85 -25.49
CA LEU A 179 -2.62 7.92 -26.10
C LEU A 179 -2.76 7.98 -27.61
N SER A 180 -1.64 8.07 -28.34
CA SER A 180 -1.61 8.08 -29.81
C SER A 180 -0.91 6.82 -30.33
N ASP A 181 -1.01 6.60 -31.63
CA ASP A 181 -0.32 5.53 -32.38
C ASP A 181 -0.53 4.10 -31.81
N GLY A 182 -1.68 3.85 -31.16
CA GLY A 182 -2.02 2.55 -30.59
C GLY A 182 -1.22 2.21 -29.31
N ALA A 183 -0.63 3.23 -28.67
CA ALA A 183 0.06 3.05 -27.40
C ALA A 183 -0.92 2.60 -26.30
N SER A 184 -0.42 1.80 -25.39
CA SER A 184 -1.09 1.46 -24.12
C SER A 184 -0.06 1.38 -23.00
N ILE A 185 -0.49 1.67 -21.77
CA ILE A 185 0.40 1.95 -20.65
C ILE A 185 0.33 0.91 -19.53
N ASP A 186 1.44 0.76 -18.83
CA ASP A 186 1.58 0.02 -17.57
C ASP A 186 2.37 0.86 -16.57
N LEU A 187 1.81 1.09 -15.40
CA LEU A 187 2.43 1.88 -14.33
C LEU A 187 3.23 1.03 -13.33
N GLY A 188 3.32 -0.28 -13.53
CA GLY A 188 3.98 -1.21 -12.59
C GLY A 188 5.44 -0.86 -12.26
N GLY A 189 6.15 -0.24 -13.21
CA GLY A 189 7.53 0.23 -13.00
C GLY A 189 7.68 1.45 -12.09
N ILE A 190 6.59 2.16 -11.75
CA ILE A 190 6.62 3.38 -10.92
C ILE A 190 5.63 3.35 -9.76
N ALA A 191 4.54 2.57 -9.87
CA ALA A 191 3.44 2.56 -8.90
C ALA A 191 3.90 2.19 -7.48
N LYS A 192 4.79 1.20 -7.32
CA LYS A 192 5.29 0.80 -5.99
C LYS A 192 6.05 1.92 -5.28
N GLY A 193 6.82 2.72 -6.01
CA GLY A 193 7.54 3.87 -5.44
C GLY A 193 6.58 4.96 -4.94
N TYR A 194 5.53 5.26 -5.70
CA TYR A 194 4.47 6.17 -5.28
C TYR A 194 3.73 5.64 -4.05
N THR A 195 3.29 4.38 -4.10
CA THR A 195 2.59 3.71 -2.99
C THR A 195 3.42 3.72 -1.71
N SER A 196 4.72 3.42 -1.80
CA SER A 196 5.64 3.48 -0.67
C SER A 196 5.67 4.87 -0.02
N SER A 197 5.74 5.93 -0.83
CA SER A 197 5.72 7.31 -0.35
C SER A 197 4.39 7.66 0.34
N ARG A 198 3.25 7.19 -0.20
CA ARG A 198 1.92 7.38 0.40
C ARG A 198 1.81 6.66 1.74
N VAL A 199 2.28 5.41 1.81
CA VAL A 199 2.28 4.62 3.05
C VAL A 199 3.12 5.30 4.14
N ILE A 200 4.32 5.77 3.82
CA ILE A 200 5.16 6.50 4.78
C ILE A 200 4.47 7.80 5.24
N GLN A 201 3.77 8.50 4.37
CA GLN A 201 3.02 9.69 4.78
C GLN A 201 1.89 9.34 5.75
N ILE A 202 1.13 8.27 5.50
CA ILE A 202 0.09 7.76 6.41
C ILE A 202 0.68 7.38 7.78
N MET A 203 1.84 6.70 7.80
CA MET A 203 2.54 6.40 9.05
C MET A 203 2.84 7.67 9.84
N LYS A 204 3.40 8.71 9.18
CA LYS A 204 3.70 10.01 9.80
C LYS A 204 2.43 10.72 10.30
N ASP A 205 1.35 10.72 9.52
CA ASP A 205 0.09 11.36 9.88
C ASP A 205 -0.58 10.69 11.10
N CYS A 206 -0.32 9.38 11.30
CA CYS A 206 -0.71 8.64 12.50
C CYS A 206 0.25 8.83 13.68
N GLY A 207 1.31 9.63 13.52
CA GLY A 207 2.30 9.90 14.57
C GLY A 207 3.31 8.77 14.79
N ILE A 208 3.50 7.90 13.79
CA ILE A 208 4.52 6.84 13.81
C ILE A 208 5.89 7.47 13.50
N GLU A 209 6.86 7.15 14.32
CA GLU A 209 8.26 7.59 14.19
C GLU A 209 9.18 6.44 13.73
N HIS A 210 8.75 5.18 13.91
CA HIS A 210 9.54 3.98 13.64
C HIS A 210 8.72 2.98 12.82
N ALA A 211 9.09 2.78 11.55
CA ALA A 211 8.44 1.80 10.69
C ALA A 211 9.40 1.23 9.64
N ILE A 212 9.11 0.01 9.20
CA ILE A 212 9.70 -0.60 8.01
C ILE A 212 8.59 -1.17 7.14
N ILE A 213 8.62 -0.83 5.87
CA ILE A 213 7.72 -1.37 4.85
C ILE A 213 8.54 -2.03 3.77
N ASN A 214 8.04 -3.15 3.25
CA ASN A 214 8.60 -3.86 2.11
C ASN A 214 7.47 -4.14 1.10
N LEU A 215 7.52 -3.50 -0.03
CA LEU A 215 6.55 -3.65 -1.12
C LEU A 215 7.19 -4.44 -2.28
N GLY A 216 7.49 -5.74 -2.04
CA GLY A 216 8.09 -6.60 -3.05
C GLY A 216 9.47 -6.11 -3.48
N GLY A 217 10.42 -6.03 -2.55
CA GLY A 217 11.80 -5.54 -2.81
C GLY A 217 11.95 -4.02 -2.82
N ASN A 218 10.85 -3.26 -2.76
CA ASN A 218 10.88 -1.83 -2.46
C ASN A 218 10.77 -1.65 -0.95
N VAL A 219 11.91 -1.64 -0.26
CA VAL A 219 11.97 -1.44 1.20
C VAL A 219 12.14 0.03 1.51
N GLN A 220 11.28 0.56 2.38
CA GLN A 220 11.44 1.92 2.90
C GLN A 220 11.35 1.90 4.42
N VAL A 221 12.21 2.67 5.08
CA VAL A 221 12.25 2.80 6.53
C VAL A 221 11.93 4.23 6.95
N LEU A 222 11.21 4.35 8.05
CA LEU A 222 10.89 5.60 8.72
C LEU A 222 11.63 5.64 10.05
N GLY A 223 12.38 6.72 10.29
CA GLY A 223 13.20 6.89 11.47
C GLY A 223 14.22 5.78 11.67
N THR A 224 14.63 5.59 12.93
CA THR A 224 15.45 4.47 13.40
C THR A 224 14.57 3.36 13.98
N LYS A 225 15.16 2.29 14.50
CA LYS A 225 14.44 1.36 15.38
C LYS A 225 14.15 2.01 16.73
N THR A 226 13.27 1.41 17.51
CA THR A 226 12.88 1.92 18.84
C THR A 226 14.02 1.98 19.87
N ASP A 227 15.11 1.23 19.63
CA ASP A 227 16.34 1.27 20.43
C ASP A 227 17.34 2.36 20.00
N GLY A 228 16.97 3.17 18.98
CA GLY A 228 17.80 4.24 18.41
C GLY A 228 18.81 3.74 17.37
N SER A 229 18.93 2.44 17.12
CA SER A 229 19.83 1.91 16.09
C SER A 229 19.20 2.03 14.69
N ASP A 230 20.05 2.07 13.67
CA ASP A 230 19.62 2.04 12.27
C ASP A 230 18.90 0.73 11.91
N TRP A 231 18.01 0.82 10.95
CA TRP A 231 17.44 -0.33 10.29
C TRP A 231 18.52 -1.07 9.48
N ARG A 232 18.43 -2.39 9.49
CA ARG A 232 19.32 -3.24 8.70
C ARG A 232 18.53 -3.90 7.58
N VAL A 233 18.78 -3.45 6.35
CA VAL A 233 18.13 -3.98 5.14
C VAL A 233 19.11 -4.87 4.40
N ALA A 234 18.78 -6.16 4.30
CA ALA A 234 19.56 -7.13 3.56
C ALA A 234 19.23 -7.04 2.05
N ILE A 235 20.27 -7.11 1.22
CA ILE A 235 20.13 -7.22 -0.24
C ILE A 235 20.30 -8.68 -0.59
N GLN A 236 19.25 -9.31 -1.13
CA GLN A 236 19.24 -10.71 -1.50
C GLN A 236 20.25 -11.00 -2.60
N ASN A 237 20.89 -12.16 -2.51
CA ASN A 237 21.72 -12.66 -3.58
C ASN A 237 20.83 -13.27 -4.68
N PRO A 238 20.90 -12.80 -5.94
CA PRO A 238 20.08 -13.34 -7.02
C PRO A 238 20.41 -14.82 -7.33
N ASP A 239 21.63 -15.26 -7.03
CA ASP A 239 22.08 -16.63 -7.30
C ASP A 239 21.79 -17.62 -6.15
N SER A 240 21.24 -17.12 -5.02
CA SER A 240 20.99 -17.97 -3.85
C SER A 240 19.99 -17.33 -2.90
N GLU A 241 18.83 -17.95 -2.75
CA GLU A 241 17.78 -17.52 -1.80
C GLU A 241 18.24 -17.55 -0.33
N SER A 242 19.27 -18.32 0.00
CA SER A 242 19.77 -18.50 1.37
C SER A 242 20.87 -17.52 1.76
N SER A 243 21.30 -16.64 0.88
CA SER A 243 22.40 -15.71 1.13
C SER A 243 22.08 -14.26 0.72
N TYR A 244 22.88 -13.34 1.25
CA TYR A 244 22.74 -11.92 0.96
C TYR A 244 24.04 -11.39 0.33
N LEU A 245 23.91 -10.47 -0.63
CA LEU A 245 25.05 -9.71 -1.18
C LEU A 245 25.66 -8.77 -0.15
N GLY A 246 24.81 -8.24 0.74
CA GLY A 246 25.21 -7.31 1.78
C GLY A 246 24.04 -6.87 2.65
N VAL A 247 24.37 -6.09 3.68
CA VAL A 247 23.38 -5.49 4.58
C VAL A 247 23.68 -4.00 4.68
N LEU A 248 22.68 -3.17 4.38
CA LEU A 248 22.75 -1.71 4.55
C LEU A 248 22.15 -1.31 5.90
N SER A 249 22.89 -0.47 6.65
CA SER A 249 22.36 0.22 7.83
C SER A 249 21.87 1.59 7.41
N THR A 250 20.61 1.92 7.71
CA THR A 250 20.01 3.17 7.22
C THR A 250 18.79 3.59 8.05
N ALA A 251 18.49 4.90 8.04
CA ALA A 251 17.29 5.52 8.59
C ALA A 251 16.71 6.49 7.55
N ASP A 252 15.38 6.65 7.53
CA ASP A 252 14.65 7.59 6.64
C ASP A 252 15.00 7.47 5.15
N LYS A 253 15.22 6.25 4.67
CA LYS A 253 15.57 6.00 3.27
C LYS A 253 14.80 4.82 2.69
N ALA A 254 14.79 4.77 1.36
CA ALA A 254 14.40 3.61 0.60
C ALA A 254 15.63 2.82 0.14
N VAL A 255 15.53 1.49 0.19
CA VAL A 255 16.46 0.54 -0.41
C VAL A 255 15.64 -0.29 -1.39
N ILE A 256 15.87 -0.09 -2.67
CA ILE A 256 15.04 -0.67 -3.73
C ILE A 256 15.91 -1.57 -4.59
N THR A 257 15.48 -2.81 -4.76
CA THR A 257 16.10 -3.76 -5.67
C THR A 257 15.15 -4.09 -6.82
N SER A 258 15.68 -4.14 -8.04
CA SER A 258 14.97 -4.63 -9.22
C SER A 258 15.63 -5.93 -9.65
N GLY A 259 14.98 -7.06 -9.33
CA GLY A 259 15.53 -8.39 -9.59
C GLY A 259 14.74 -9.14 -10.65
N GLY A 260 15.42 -9.68 -11.67
CA GLY A 260 14.82 -10.56 -12.67
C GLY A 260 14.25 -11.83 -12.07
N TYR A 261 14.69 -12.23 -10.88
CA TYR A 261 14.25 -13.43 -10.16
C TYR A 261 12.87 -13.30 -9.49
N GLU A 262 12.27 -12.11 -9.43
CA GLU A 262 10.96 -11.89 -8.80
C GLU A 262 9.79 -12.38 -9.70
N ARG A 263 9.88 -12.10 -11.01
CA ARG A 263 8.85 -12.48 -11.99
C ARG A 263 9.54 -12.94 -13.27
N TYR A 264 9.60 -14.26 -13.46
CA TYR A 264 10.25 -14.89 -14.60
C TYR A 264 9.55 -16.19 -14.99
N PHE A 265 9.91 -16.70 -16.15
CA PHE A 265 9.61 -18.06 -16.59
C PHE A 265 10.79 -18.67 -17.29
N GLU A 266 10.80 -19.99 -17.39
CA GLU A 266 11.83 -20.74 -18.08
C GLU A 266 11.25 -21.43 -19.31
N GLN A 267 11.94 -21.29 -20.45
CA GLN A 267 11.60 -21.98 -21.68
C GLN A 267 12.89 -22.36 -22.42
N ASP A 268 13.01 -23.60 -22.87
CA ASP A 268 14.15 -24.11 -23.65
C ASP A 268 15.52 -23.88 -22.96
N GLY A 269 15.57 -23.93 -21.62
CA GLY A 269 16.77 -23.74 -20.80
C GLY A 269 17.21 -22.27 -20.65
N HIS A 270 16.37 -21.34 -21.06
CA HIS A 270 16.59 -19.90 -20.88
C HIS A 270 15.60 -19.31 -19.87
N VAL A 271 16.08 -18.37 -19.06
CA VAL A 271 15.26 -17.58 -18.11
C VAL A 271 14.85 -16.29 -18.76
N TYR A 272 13.55 -15.99 -18.70
CA TYR A 272 12.95 -14.77 -19.21
C TYR A 272 12.24 -14.04 -18.08
N HIS A 273 12.62 -12.80 -17.82
CA HIS A 273 12.06 -12.01 -16.71
C HIS A 273 11.33 -10.76 -17.19
N HIS A 274 10.55 -10.15 -16.31
CA HIS A 274 9.67 -9.01 -16.61
C HIS A 274 10.40 -7.68 -16.85
N ILE A 275 11.72 -7.59 -16.64
CA ILE A 275 12.52 -6.41 -16.92
C ILE A 275 13.03 -6.55 -18.35
N ILE A 276 12.47 -5.75 -19.26
CA ILE A 276 12.68 -5.89 -20.70
C ILE A 276 13.54 -4.72 -21.20
N ASP A 277 14.59 -5.03 -21.94
CA ASP A 277 15.37 -4.04 -22.67
C ASP A 277 14.71 -3.76 -24.03
N LEU A 278 14.12 -2.58 -24.16
CA LEU A 278 13.41 -2.16 -25.38
C LEU A 278 14.35 -1.98 -26.59
N SER A 279 15.66 -1.79 -26.37
CA SER A 279 16.64 -1.60 -27.45
C SER A 279 17.14 -2.90 -28.05
N LEU A 280 17.10 -3.98 -27.29
CA LEU A 280 17.64 -5.29 -27.67
C LEU A 280 16.59 -6.25 -28.25
N ILE A 281 15.31 -5.88 -28.15
CA ILE A 281 14.18 -6.71 -28.63
C ILE A 281 14.07 -8.07 -27.87
N HIS A 282 14.87 -8.25 -26.80
CA HIS A 282 14.85 -9.45 -25.98
C HIS A 282 15.06 -9.09 -24.50
N ILE A 283 14.76 -10.05 -23.65
CA ILE A 283 15.00 -9.96 -22.21
C ILE A 283 16.47 -10.23 -21.97
N SER A 284 17.15 -9.33 -21.29
CA SER A 284 18.58 -9.46 -20.95
C SER A 284 18.78 -10.25 -19.67
#